data_2216cd81c99d7f9e195cced1a6bac133
#
_entry.id   2216cd81c99d7f9e195cced1a6bac133
#
_cell.length_a   1.000
_cell.length_b   1.000
_cell.length_c   1.000
_cell.angle_alpha   90.00
_cell.angle_beta   90.00
_cell.angle_gamma   90.00
#
_symmetry.space_group_name_H-M   'P 1'
#
loop_
_entity.id
_entity.type
_entity.pdbx_description
1 polymer ?
#
loop_
_entity_poly.entity_id
_entity_poly.type
_entity_poly.pdbx_seq_one_letter_code
_entity_poly.pdbx_strand_id
1 'polypeptide(L)'
;MSNVYTNELDAASGQTILIPSGYNLSLGGTILNENSIPPDPEEENGKYLVSDGTSASFKHIGPTSISTFYGSGTWTRPEGINRVIVRVIGGGGGGSGHAESGAAGGYAEEVIDVRGISSVYCTVGNGSQSGTYYSGNGDGGGTSSFGNYLSASGGLGGNQTYQHCGGLGGLGSGGNLNIYGGGGTGHMNYMGFGGGGFFGSGTLSAHGNWNQGARSNQLKAPRGAGGTSGYQGSYQGANGMAGAVIVMEFV
;
A
#
# COMPACT_ATOMS: atom_id res chain seq x y z
N MET A 1 -22.17 50.43 -17.44
CA MET A 1 -21.98 48.97 -17.43
C MET A 1 -23.37 48.35 -17.32
N SER A 2 -23.73 47.54 -18.32
CA SER A 2 -25.04 46.82 -18.29
C SER A 2 -24.83 45.51 -17.55
N ASN A 3 -25.51 45.31 -16.45
CA ASN A 3 -25.57 44.05 -15.77
C ASN A 3 -26.63 43.16 -16.44
N VAL A 4 -26.21 42.00 -16.95
CA VAL A 4 -27.17 40.99 -17.39
C VAL A 4 -27.43 40.08 -16.19
N TYR A 5 -28.66 40.15 -15.67
CA TYR A 5 -29.11 39.23 -14.63
C TYR A 5 -29.85 38.07 -15.33
N THR A 6 -29.33 36.87 -15.27
CA THR A 6 -30.07 35.67 -15.63
C THR A 6 -30.25 34.83 -14.38
N ASN A 7 -31.48 34.36 -14.11
CA ASN A 7 -31.81 33.53 -12.96
C ASN A 7 -31.37 32.07 -13.18
N GLU A 8 -31.07 31.66 -14.38
CA GLU A 8 -30.62 30.32 -14.72
C GLU A 8 -29.61 30.38 -15.87
N LEU A 9 -28.47 29.77 -15.68
CA LEU A 9 -27.51 29.42 -16.71
C LEU A 9 -27.71 27.93 -17.01
N ASP A 10 -28.62 27.62 -17.93
CA ASP A 10 -28.81 26.25 -18.41
C ASP A 10 -27.79 25.97 -19.52
N ALA A 11 -26.73 25.29 -19.17
CA ALA A 11 -25.79 24.72 -20.13
C ALA A 11 -26.36 23.38 -20.59
N ALA A 12 -27.11 23.36 -21.65
CA ALA A 12 -27.40 22.13 -22.38
C ALA A 12 -26.06 21.42 -22.67
N SER A 13 -26.01 20.11 -22.45
CA SER A 13 -24.80 19.30 -22.57
C SER A 13 -24.01 19.65 -23.84
N GLY A 14 -22.79 20.13 -23.69
CA GLY A 14 -21.86 20.45 -24.75
C GLY A 14 -21.80 21.92 -25.20
N GLN A 15 -22.41 22.86 -24.48
CA GLN A 15 -22.29 24.28 -24.79
C GLN A 15 -21.32 24.98 -23.84
N THR A 16 -20.42 25.76 -24.41
CA THR A 16 -19.47 26.63 -23.71
C THR A 16 -20.17 27.94 -23.36
N ILE A 17 -20.13 28.35 -22.10
CA ILE A 17 -20.57 29.69 -21.70
C ILE A 17 -19.42 30.66 -22.03
N LEU A 18 -19.61 31.48 -23.06
CA LEU A 18 -18.68 32.54 -23.40
C LEU A 18 -18.99 33.79 -22.58
N ILE A 19 -18.01 34.21 -21.77
CA ILE A 19 -18.05 35.50 -21.09
C ILE A 19 -17.40 36.53 -22.01
N PRO A 20 -18.17 37.51 -22.58
CA PRO A 20 -17.59 38.53 -23.44
C PRO A 20 -16.55 39.38 -22.70
N SER A 21 -15.55 39.87 -23.44
CA SER A 21 -14.54 40.76 -22.85
C SER A 21 -15.17 41.97 -22.15
N GLY A 22 -14.71 42.23 -20.92
CA GLY A 22 -15.25 43.30 -20.07
C GLY A 22 -16.46 42.93 -19.22
N TYR A 23 -16.94 41.66 -19.25
CA TYR A 23 -17.97 41.15 -18.40
C TYR A 23 -17.43 40.18 -17.34
N ASN A 24 -18.12 40.08 -16.22
CA ASN A 24 -17.75 39.19 -15.13
C ASN A 24 -18.90 38.24 -14.85
N LEU A 25 -18.59 36.94 -14.63
CA LEU A 25 -19.56 35.97 -14.08
C LEU A 25 -19.32 35.84 -12.58
N SER A 26 -20.34 36.09 -11.78
CA SER A 26 -20.27 35.91 -10.33
C SER A 26 -20.95 34.62 -9.94
N LEU A 27 -20.24 33.68 -9.35
CA LEU A 27 -20.71 32.41 -8.84
C LEU A 27 -20.47 32.37 -7.32
N GLY A 28 -21.54 32.45 -6.54
CA GLY A 28 -21.46 32.37 -5.07
C GLY A 28 -20.51 33.40 -4.43
N GLY A 29 -20.43 34.62 -5.00
CA GLY A 29 -19.53 35.67 -4.51
C GLY A 29 -18.14 35.68 -5.16
N THR A 30 -17.80 34.66 -5.94
CA THR A 30 -16.54 34.63 -6.73
C THR A 30 -16.79 35.25 -8.09
N ILE A 31 -15.98 36.25 -8.48
CA ILE A 31 -16.05 36.89 -9.78
C ILE A 31 -15.10 36.16 -10.72
N LEU A 32 -15.65 35.55 -11.77
CA LEU A 32 -14.90 34.98 -12.86
C LEU A 32 -14.90 35.95 -14.05
N ASN A 33 -13.78 36.27 -14.58
CA ASN A 33 -13.59 37.08 -15.80
C ASN A 33 -12.70 36.33 -16.79
N GLU A 34 -12.48 36.92 -17.94
CA GLU A 34 -11.61 36.36 -18.99
C GLU A 34 -10.20 35.99 -18.53
N ASN A 35 -9.69 36.61 -17.43
CA ASN A 35 -8.40 36.32 -16.85
C ASN A 35 -8.47 35.31 -15.69
N SER A 36 -9.70 34.96 -15.25
CA SER A 36 -9.92 34.03 -14.14
C SER A 36 -10.02 32.59 -14.59
N ILE A 37 -10.23 32.36 -15.89
CA ILE A 37 -10.29 31.04 -16.50
C ILE A 37 -8.96 30.84 -17.22
N PRO A 38 -8.17 29.85 -16.84
CA PRO A 38 -6.92 29.56 -17.57
C PRO A 38 -7.17 29.30 -19.05
N PRO A 39 -6.27 29.74 -19.96
CA PRO A 39 -6.43 29.47 -21.37
C PRO A 39 -6.34 27.98 -21.67
N ASP A 40 -7.22 27.56 -22.54
CA ASP A 40 -7.38 26.30 -23.25
C ASP A 40 -7.11 24.96 -22.50
N PRO A 41 -8.15 24.10 -22.41
CA PRO A 41 -8.08 22.81 -21.74
C PRO A 41 -7.32 21.70 -22.51
N GLU A 42 -6.77 21.91 -23.70
CA GLU A 42 -6.12 20.83 -24.45
C GLU A 42 -4.89 20.25 -23.73
N GLU A 43 -4.15 21.07 -22.94
CA GLU A 43 -3.06 20.59 -22.08
C GLU A 43 -3.53 20.17 -20.67
N GLU A 44 -4.81 20.39 -20.35
CA GLU A 44 -5.38 20.22 -19.01
C GLU A 44 -6.24 18.94 -18.89
N ASN A 45 -6.07 18.01 -19.83
CA ASN A 45 -6.84 16.77 -19.85
C ASN A 45 -6.67 15.98 -18.53
N GLY A 46 -7.79 15.66 -17.88
CA GLY A 46 -7.82 15.01 -16.57
C GLY A 46 -7.66 15.93 -15.37
N LYS A 47 -7.63 17.26 -15.56
CA LYS A 47 -7.66 18.24 -14.48
C LYS A 47 -9.06 18.84 -14.31
N TYR A 48 -9.33 19.29 -13.10
CA TYR A 48 -10.60 19.91 -12.72
C TYR A 48 -10.38 21.36 -12.31
N LEU A 49 -11.29 22.24 -12.68
CA LEU A 49 -11.28 23.64 -12.25
C LEU A 49 -11.59 23.70 -10.75
N VAL A 50 -10.66 24.17 -9.95
CA VAL A 50 -10.80 24.34 -8.50
C VAL A 50 -10.64 25.80 -8.15
N SER A 51 -11.53 26.34 -7.30
CA SER A 51 -11.42 27.69 -6.76
C SER A 51 -11.01 27.64 -5.29
N ASP A 52 -10.09 28.51 -4.89
CA ASP A 52 -9.71 28.78 -3.49
C ASP A 52 -10.51 29.95 -2.87
N GLY A 53 -11.53 30.44 -3.57
CA GLY A 53 -12.34 31.61 -3.20
C GLY A 53 -11.78 32.94 -3.73
N THR A 54 -10.56 32.97 -4.23
CA THR A 54 -9.89 34.17 -4.77
C THR A 54 -9.49 33.98 -6.22
N SER A 55 -9.06 32.78 -6.57
CA SER A 55 -8.63 32.39 -7.93
C SER A 55 -9.18 31.03 -8.31
N ALA A 56 -9.19 30.74 -9.60
CA ALA A 56 -9.54 29.42 -10.12
C ALA A 56 -8.33 28.85 -10.90
N SER A 57 -8.05 27.58 -10.69
CA SER A 57 -6.94 26.89 -11.37
C SER A 57 -7.32 25.43 -11.67
N PHE A 58 -6.75 24.87 -12.74
CA PHE A 58 -6.92 23.46 -13.02
C PHE A 58 -6.00 22.62 -12.16
N LYS A 59 -6.56 21.64 -11.45
CA LYS A 59 -5.81 20.72 -10.58
C LYS A 59 -6.17 19.26 -10.86
N HIS A 60 -5.19 18.40 -10.75
CA HIS A 60 -5.45 16.95 -10.69
C HIS A 60 -6.15 16.58 -9.39
N ILE A 61 -7.21 15.73 -9.48
CA ILE A 61 -7.89 15.19 -8.29
C ILE A 61 -7.27 13.86 -7.84
N GLY A 62 -6.52 13.20 -8.71
CA GLY A 62 -5.81 11.95 -8.40
C GLY A 62 -4.41 12.16 -7.81
N PRO A 63 -3.73 11.05 -7.47
CA PRO A 63 -2.33 11.13 -7.10
C PRO A 63 -1.50 11.63 -8.29
N THR A 64 -0.61 12.56 -8.02
CA THR A 64 0.31 13.13 -9.02
C THR A 64 1.43 12.14 -9.36
N SER A 65 1.85 11.37 -8.35
CA SER A 65 2.89 10.35 -8.47
C SER A 65 2.75 9.27 -7.40
N ILE A 66 3.46 8.17 -7.59
CA ILE A 66 3.51 7.06 -6.64
C ILE A 66 4.98 6.65 -6.47
N SER A 67 5.50 6.77 -5.26
CA SER A 67 6.81 6.28 -4.86
C SER A 67 6.68 4.94 -4.15
N THR A 68 7.46 3.93 -4.59
CA THR A 68 7.42 2.58 -4.00
C THR A 68 8.79 2.18 -3.48
N PHE A 69 8.83 1.69 -2.24
CA PHE A 69 10.04 1.20 -1.59
C PHE A 69 9.90 -0.31 -1.38
N TYR A 70 10.77 -1.06 -2.06
CA TYR A 70 10.94 -2.51 -1.90
C TYR A 70 12.22 -2.86 -1.12
N GLY A 71 12.95 -1.87 -0.67
CA GLY A 71 14.08 -1.86 0.23
C GLY A 71 14.08 -0.54 0.99
N SER A 72 14.71 -0.49 2.14
CA SER A 72 14.78 0.72 2.96
C SER A 72 15.45 1.87 2.21
N GLY A 73 14.94 3.08 2.39
CA GLY A 73 15.42 4.27 1.70
C GLY A 73 14.72 5.54 2.19
N THR A 74 15.11 6.68 1.68
CA THR A 74 14.51 7.96 2.06
C THR A 74 13.52 8.42 1.01
N TRP A 75 12.28 8.66 1.40
CA TRP A 75 11.33 9.45 0.64
C TRP A 75 11.65 10.94 0.84
N THR A 76 11.80 11.66 -0.26
CA THR A 76 11.96 13.12 -0.25
C THR A 76 10.71 13.72 -0.86
N ARG A 77 10.11 14.68 -0.17
CA ARG A 77 8.89 15.34 -0.63
C ARG A 77 9.14 16.05 -1.96
N PRO A 78 8.44 15.67 -3.04
CA PRO A 78 8.51 16.42 -4.30
C PRO A 78 7.89 17.82 -4.14
N GLU A 79 8.34 18.75 -4.97
CA GLU A 79 7.81 20.11 -4.99
C GLU A 79 6.31 20.11 -5.28
N GLY A 80 5.56 20.95 -4.59
CA GLY A 80 4.10 21.07 -4.74
C GLY A 80 3.30 20.00 -3.99
N ILE A 81 3.89 18.91 -3.53
CA ILE A 81 3.16 17.86 -2.79
C ILE A 81 2.83 18.34 -1.37
N ASN A 82 1.54 18.31 -1.04
CA ASN A 82 0.99 18.77 0.22
C ASN A 82 0.47 17.63 1.09
N ARG A 83 0.07 16.54 0.47
CA ARG A 83 -0.54 15.38 1.13
C ARG A 83 -0.05 14.09 0.50
N VAL A 84 0.06 13.04 1.32
CA VAL A 84 0.35 11.69 0.85
C VAL A 84 -0.60 10.68 1.48
N ILE A 85 -0.92 9.62 0.74
CA ILE A 85 -1.47 8.39 1.31
C ILE A 85 -0.31 7.41 1.39
N VAL A 86 0.01 6.97 2.59
CA VAL A 86 1.10 6.02 2.84
C VAL A 86 0.54 4.67 3.22
N ARG A 87 1.04 3.62 2.57
CA ARG A 87 0.73 2.22 2.85
C ARG A 87 2.00 1.51 3.28
N VAL A 88 1.96 0.88 4.43
CA VAL A 88 3.09 0.14 4.98
C VAL A 88 2.70 -1.32 5.17
N ILE A 89 3.55 -2.22 4.69
CA ILE A 89 3.36 -3.67 4.76
C ILE A 89 4.56 -4.28 5.46
N GLY A 90 4.34 -5.00 6.55
CA GLY A 90 5.39 -5.75 7.26
C GLY A 90 5.90 -6.95 6.45
N GLY A 91 7.07 -7.46 6.78
CA GLY A 91 7.60 -8.69 6.21
C GLY A 91 6.85 -9.93 6.69
N GLY A 92 6.75 -10.96 5.87
CA GLY A 92 6.16 -12.25 6.26
C GLY A 92 7.13 -13.12 7.05
N GLY A 93 6.60 -13.93 7.95
CA GLY A 93 7.32 -14.97 8.67
C GLY A 93 7.63 -16.19 7.80
N GLY A 94 8.73 -16.87 8.06
CA GLY A 94 9.11 -18.12 7.39
C GLY A 94 8.31 -19.32 7.92
N GLY A 95 8.09 -20.32 7.09
CA GLY A 95 7.51 -21.58 7.53
C GLY A 95 8.53 -22.43 8.28
N SER A 96 8.07 -23.28 9.21
CA SER A 96 8.93 -24.26 9.88
C SER A 96 9.34 -25.39 8.91
N GLY A 97 10.36 -26.13 9.29
CA GLY A 97 10.80 -27.32 8.53
C GLY A 97 9.81 -28.48 8.54
N HIS A 98 8.80 -28.49 9.38
CA HIS A 98 7.98 -29.69 9.56
C HIS A 98 6.47 -29.47 9.76
N ALA A 99 5.98 -28.46 10.46
CA ALA A 99 4.58 -28.48 10.88
C ALA A 99 3.81 -27.20 10.57
N GLU A 100 4.33 -26.05 10.91
CA GLU A 100 3.60 -24.81 10.91
C GLU A 100 4.13 -23.82 9.90
N SER A 101 3.22 -23.15 9.21
CA SER A 101 3.54 -22.10 8.25
C SER A 101 3.69 -20.74 8.95
N GLY A 102 4.51 -19.88 8.37
CA GLY A 102 4.67 -18.51 8.82
C GLY A 102 3.45 -17.65 8.47
N ALA A 103 3.26 -16.59 9.23
CA ALA A 103 2.19 -15.63 9.06
C ALA A 103 2.60 -14.46 8.15
N ALA A 104 1.61 -13.74 7.65
CA ALA A 104 1.84 -12.50 6.92
C ALA A 104 2.17 -11.33 7.85
N GLY A 105 2.90 -10.33 7.32
CA GLY A 105 3.07 -9.04 7.96
C GLY A 105 1.78 -8.24 8.05
N GLY A 106 1.73 -7.31 9.00
CA GLY A 106 0.62 -6.37 9.15
C GLY A 106 0.55 -5.35 8.02
N TYR A 107 -0.52 -4.58 8.02
CA TYR A 107 -0.75 -3.47 7.09
C TYR A 107 -1.22 -2.24 7.85
N ALA A 108 -0.66 -1.08 7.51
CA ALA A 108 -1.14 0.21 7.99
C ALA A 108 -1.27 1.19 6.82
N GLU A 109 -2.31 2.04 6.87
CA GLU A 109 -2.54 3.11 5.91
C GLU A 109 -2.94 4.39 6.62
N GLU A 110 -2.39 5.53 6.15
CA GLU A 110 -2.66 6.86 6.70
C GLU A 110 -2.59 7.92 5.61
N VAL A 111 -3.40 8.96 5.77
CA VAL A 111 -3.31 10.21 5.00
C VAL A 111 -2.52 11.23 5.81
N ILE A 112 -1.37 11.66 5.32
CA ILE A 112 -0.45 12.54 6.03
C ILE A 112 -0.35 13.87 5.31
N ASP A 113 -0.53 14.99 6.05
CA ASP A 113 -0.15 16.33 5.60
C ASP A 113 1.37 16.47 5.69
N VAL A 114 2.02 16.70 4.55
CA VAL A 114 3.48 16.74 4.46
C VAL A 114 4.05 18.13 4.19
N ARG A 115 3.26 19.20 4.34
CA ARG A 115 3.69 20.58 4.07
C ARG A 115 4.90 21.03 4.90
N GLY A 116 5.04 20.52 6.11
CA GLY A 116 6.19 20.78 7.00
C GLY A 116 7.28 19.72 6.96
N ILE A 117 7.18 18.71 6.07
CA ILE A 117 8.07 17.54 6.04
C ILE A 117 8.87 17.60 4.74
N SER A 118 10.20 17.60 4.84
CA SER A 118 11.09 17.57 3.67
C SER A 118 11.42 16.16 3.23
N SER A 119 11.58 15.23 4.17
CA SER A 119 11.89 13.84 3.88
C SER A 119 11.52 12.92 5.05
N VAL A 120 11.29 11.64 4.74
CA VAL A 120 11.01 10.59 5.72
C VAL A 120 11.79 9.33 5.34
N TYR A 121 12.46 8.72 6.30
CA TYR A 121 13.11 7.44 6.09
C TYR A 121 12.08 6.31 6.12
N CYS A 122 12.03 5.52 5.03
CA CYS A 122 11.19 4.35 4.90
C CYS A 122 12.00 3.11 5.27
N THR A 123 11.59 2.41 6.32
CA THR A 123 12.13 1.10 6.64
C THR A 123 11.28 0.04 5.95
N VAL A 124 11.91 -0.90 5.25
CA VAL A 124 11.22 -2.05 4.66
C VAL A 124 11.69 -3.31 5.38
N GLY A 125 10.76 -3.98 6.04
CA GLY A 125 11.01 -5.22 6.76
C GLY A 125 11.34 -6.36 5.80
N ASN A 126 12.39 -7.09 6.08
CA ASN A 126 12.74 -8.28 5.32
C ASN A 126 11.69 -9.38 5.54
N GLY A 127 11.46 -10.18 4.50
CA GLY A 127 10.87 -11.50 4.70
C GLY A 127 11.89 -12.38 5.41
N SER A 128 11.42 -13.29 6.21
CA SER A 128 12.28 -14.13 7.03
C SER A 128 12.60 -15.46 6.39
N GLN A 129 13.63 -16.10 6.90
CA GLN A 129 14.02 -17.43 6.46
C GLN A 129 13.10 -18.51 7.05
N SER A 130 12.94 -19.57 6.27
CA SER A 130 12.26 -20.77 6.72
C SER A 130 13.16 -21.59 7.66
N GLY A 131 12.54 -22.38 8.50
CA GLY A 131 13.22 -23.43 9.27
C GLY A 131 13.84 -24.48 8.34
N THR A 132 14.97 -25.02 8.78
CA THR A 132 15.66 -26.13 8.11
C THR A 132 15.09 -27.47 8.53
N TYR A 133 15.44 -28.50 7.75
CA TYR A 133 15.15 -29.89 7.97
C TYR A 133 15.31 -30.34 9.45
N TYR A 134 14.34 -31.06 9.98
CA TYR A 134 14.26 -31.70 11.32
C TYR A 134 14.20 -30.80 12.57
N SER A 135 14.58 -29.55 12.56
CA SER A 135 14.72 -28.82 13.82
C SER A 135 14.56 -27.30 13.76
N GLY A 136 14.07 -26.76 12.67
CA GLY A 136 14.04 -25.30 12.51
C GLY A 136 12.62 -24.73 12.60
N ASN A 137 12.43 -23.84 13.56
CA ASN A 137 11.34 -22.88 13.46
C ASN A 137 11.63 -21.92 12.30
N GLY A 138 10.61 -21.41 11.66
CA GLY A 138 10.75 -20.25 10.78
C GLY A 138 11.00 -19.00 11.62
N ASP A 139 11.77 -18.07 11.07
CA ASP A 139 12.00 -16.77 11.71
C ASP A 139 10.82 -15.83 11.51
N GLY A 140 10.67 -14.82 12.39
CA GLY A 140 9.69 -13.75 12.21
C GLY A 140 10.12 -12.75 11.15
N GLY A 141 9.17 -12.20 10.40
CA GLY A 141 9.40 -11.13 9.42
C GLY A 141 9.78 -9.81 10.08
N GLY A 142 10.41 -8.92 9.32
CA GLY A 142 10.83 -7.60 9.78
C GLY A 142 9.68 -6.59 9.78
N THR A 143 9.80 -5.57 10.63
CA THR A 143 8.88 -4.43 10.66
C THR A 143 9.20 -3.46 9.53
N SER A 144 8.15 -2.96 8.84
CA SER A 144 8.23 -1.83 7.93
C SER A 144 7.68 -0.57 8.58
N SER A 145 8.19 0.61 8.21
CA SER A 145 7.68 1.89 8.72
C SER A 145 7.89 3.03 7.73
N PHE A 146 7.06 4.05 7.84
CA PHE A 146 7.28 5.38 7.28
C PHE A 146 7.62 6.34 8.42
N GLY A 147 8.91 6.47 8.70
CA GLY A 147 9.40 7.20 9.86
C GLY A 147 8.73 6.75 11.15
N ASN A 148 8.28 7.73 11.94
CA ASN A 148 7.51 7.52 13.17
C ASN A 148 5.99 7.68 12.97
N TYR A 149 5.53 7.86 11.71
CA TYR A 149 4.11 8.13 11.44
C TYR A 149 3.27 6.86 11.51
N LEU A 150 3.70 5.82 10.79
CA LEU A 150 3.00 4.54 10.83
C LEU A 150 3.98 3.38 10.61
N SER A 151 3.60 2.21 11.08
CA SER A 151 4.40 1.01 10.96
C SER A 151 3.53 -0.23 10.80
N ALA A 152 4.14 -1.30 10.31
CA ALA A 152 3.53 -2.61 10.24
C ALA A 152 4.55 -3.66 10.66
N SER A 153 4.26 -4.40 11.74
CA SER A 153 5.15 -5.45 12.22
C SER A 153 5.18 -6.63 11.25
N GLY A 154 6.25 -7.40 11.29
CA GLY A 154 6.33 -8.65 10.57
C GLY A 154 5.40 -9.71 11.15
N GLY A 155 5.06 -10.71 10.34
CA GLY A 155 4.38 -11.92 10.79
C GLY A 155 5.33 -12.85 11.54
N LEU A 156 4.81 -13.61 12.48
CA LEU A 156 5.61 -14.62 13.20
C LEU A 156 5.92 -15.80 12.28
N GLY A 157 7.08 -16.42 12.52
CA GLY A 157 7.45 -17.66 11.86
C GLY A 157 6.61 -18.83 12.34
N GLY A 158 6.57 -19.90 11.55
CA GLY A 158 5.98 -21.17 11.94
C GLY A 158 6.85 -21.88 12.98
N ASN A 159 6.20 -22.52 13.94
CA ASN A 159 6.86 -23.25 15.02
C ASN A 159 6.76 -24.78 14.78
N GLN A 160 7.67 -25.55 15.35
CA GLN A 160 7.67 -27.02 15.23
C GLN A 160 6.90 -27.74 16.35
N THR A 161 6.35 -27.02 17.31
CA THR A 161 5.81 -27.64 18.56
C THR A 161 4.47 -28.35 18.41
N TYR A 162 4.05 -28.72 17.21
CA TYR A 162 2.85 -29.53 16.92
C TYR A 162 1.54 -28.99 17.52
N GLN A 163 1.44 -27.69 17.75
CA GLN A 163 0.23 -27.10 18.38
C GLN A 163 -0.88 -26.76 17.37
N HIS A 164 -0.72 -27.15 16.11
CA HIS A 164 -1.72 -26.97 15.04
C HIS A 164 -2.12 -25.52 14.74
N CYS A 165 -1.40 -24.54 15.24
CA CYS A 165 -1.62 -23.14 14.94
C CYS A 165 -0.34 -22.58 14.28
N GLY A 166 -0.45 -22.12 13.06
CA GLY A 166 0.66 -21.41 12.41
C GLY A 166 1.01 -20.09 13.10
N GLY A 167 2.02 -19.39 12.59
CA GLY A 167 2.43 -18.09 13.13
C GLY A 167 1.29 -17.08 13.17
N LEU A 168 1.32 -16.16 14.13
CA LEU A 168 0.37 -15.04 14.22
C LEU A 168 0.75 -13.94 13.25
N GLY A 169 -0.25 -13.33 12.60
CA GLY A 169 -0.07 -12.21 11.70
C GLY A 169 0.51 -10.98 12.40
N GLY A 170 1.32 -10.23 11.65
CA GLY A 170 1.80 -8.91 12.09
C GLY A 170 0.65 -7.91 12.22
N LEU A 171 0.89 -6.81 12.91
CA LEU A 171 -0.09 -5.75 13.17
C LEU A 171 0.35 -4.44 12.52
N GLY A 172 -0.60 -3.74 11.86
CA GLY A 172 -0.45 -2.33 11.50
C GLY A 172 -0.62 -1.42 12.71
N SER A 173 0.09 -0.31 12.75
CA SER A 173 0.02 0.66 13.85
C SER A 173 0.29 2.08 13.35
N GLY A 174 -0.35 3.06 13.97
CA GLY A 174 -0.18 4.49 13.69
C GLY A 174 -1.04 5.03 12.56
N GLY A 175 -1.68 4.17 11.77
CA GLY A 175 -2.58 4.59 10.70
C GLY A 175 -4.05 4.65 11.11
N ASN A 176 -4.88 5.31 10.32
CA ASN A 176 -6.34 5.27 10.44
C ASN A 176 -6.89 3.88 10.05
N LEU A 177 -6.19 3.18 9.18
CA LEU A 177 -6.48 1.79 8.85
C LEU A 177 -5.30 0.92 9.28
N ASN A 178 -5.54 0.03 10.25
CA ASN A 178 -4.57 -0.94 10.75
C ASN A 178 -5.16 -2.34 10.65
N ILE A 179 -4.49 -3.23 9.90
CA ILE A 179 -4.98 -4.59 9.62
C ILE A 179 -3.95 -5.60 10.08
N TYR A 180 -4.42 -6.69 10.67
CA TYR A 180 -3.59 -7.86 10.94
C TYR A 180 -3.28 -8.62 9.66
N GLY A 181 -2.06 -9.10 9.53
CA GLY A 181 -1.73 -10.12 8.54
C GLY A 181 -2.47 -11.42 8.83
N GLY A 182 -2.70 -12.21 7.81
CA GLY A 182 -3.25 -13.56 7.99
C GLY A 182 -2.29 -14.46 8.76
N GLY A 183 -2.82 -15.28 9.67
CA GLY A 183 -2.06 -16.34 10.34
C GLY A 183 -1.63 -17.42 9.35
N GLY A 184 -0.53 -18.09 9.63
CA GLY A 184 -0.17 -19.34 8.97
C GLY A 184 -1.09 -20.48 9.40
N THR A 185 -1.12 -21.55 8.62
CA THR A 185 -1.79 -22.80 9.05
C THR A 185 -0.78 -23.84 9.52
N GLY A 186 -1.16 -24.70 10.44
CA GLY A 186 -0.35 -25.84 10.88
C GLY A 186 -1.07 -27.15 10.57
N HIS A 187 -0.31 -28.19 10.18
CA HIS A 187 -0.83 -29.55 10.12
C HIS A 187 0.30 -30.58 10.17
N MET A 188 0.15 -31.58 11.02
CA MET A 188 1.19 -32.59 11.27
C MET A 188 1.56 -33.47 10.08
N ASN A 189 0.67 -33.66 9.11
CA ASN A 189 0.85 -34.61 8.02
C ASN A 189 0.59 -34.00 6.63
N TYR A 190 0.33 -32.72 6.55
CA TYR A 190 0.04 -32.03 5.27
C TYR A 190 0.76 -30.70 5.21
N MET A 191 0.92 -30.21 4.00
CA MET A 191 1.51 -28.89 3.77
C MET A 191 0.60 -27.81 4.33
N GLY A 192 1.16 -26.90 5.15
CA GLY A 192 0.46 -25.71 5.61
C GLY A 192 0.42 -24.63 4.52
N PHE A 193 -0.49 -23.70 4.66
CA PHE A 193 -0.54 -22.49 3.85
C PHE A 193 0.10 -21.34 4.64
N GLY A 194 0.98 -20.59 4.00
CA GLY A 194 1.49 -19.34 4.55
C GLY A 194 0.39 -18.30 4.73
N GLY A 195 0.52 -17.42 5.70
CA GLY A 195 -0.44 -16.36 5.95
C GLY A 195 -0.59 -15.43 4.74
N GLY A 196 -1.84 -15.08 4.40
CA GLY A 196 -2.16 -14.10 3.35
C GLY A 196 -1.93 -12.67 3.84
N GLY A 197 -1.24 -11.84 3.05
CA GLY A 197 -1.09 -10.41 3.28
C GLY A 197 -2.25 -9.61 2.71
N PHE A 198 -2.25 -8.30 2.94
CA PHE A 198 -3.29 -7.39 2.44
C PHE A 198 -3.45 -7.44 0.91
N PHE A 199 -2.37 -7.65 0.16
CA PHE A 199 -2.40 -7.68 -1.31
C PHE A 199 -2.57 -9.07 -1.91
N GLY A 200 -2.85 -10.12 -1.15
CA GLY A 200 -3.11 -11.43 -1.70
C GLY A 200 -2.89 -12.60 -0.75
N SER A 201 -3.08 -13.79 -1.27
CA SER A 201 -2.94 -15.04 -0.53
C SER A 201 -1.49 -15.29 -0.10
N GLY A 202 -1.32 -16.06 0.96
CA GLY A 202 -0.02 -16.60 1.37
C GLY A 202 0.61 -17.50 0.31
N THR A 203 1.85 -17.90 0.57
CA THR A 203 2.53 -18.87 -0.29
C THR A 203 1.77 -20.19 -0.30
N LEU A 204 1.57 -20.74 -1.50
CA LEU A 204 1.04 -22.07 -1.66
C LEU A 204 2.22 -23.03 -1.82
N SER A 205 2.19 -24.14 -1.14
CA SER A 205 3.10 -25.23 -1.43
C SER A 205 2.66 -25.92 -2.73
N ALA A 206 3.52 -25.92 -3.74
CA ALA A 206 3.26 -26.73 -4.92
C ALA A 206 3.39 -28.21 -4.54
N HIS A 207 2.29 -28.95 -4.68
CA HIS A 207 2.26 -30.40 -4.56
C HIS A 207 2.97 -31.02 -5.77
N GLY A 208 4.25 -31.25 -5.66
CA GLY A 208 5.04 -31.87 -6.72
C GLY A 208 6.03 -32.85 -6.13
N ASN A 209 5.86 -34.13 -6.42
CA ASN A 209 6.76 -35.27 -6.13
C ASN A 209 7.44 -35.23 -4.74
N TRP A 210 7.19 -36.25 -3.98
CA TRP A 210 7.66 -36.59 -2.62
C TRP A 210 9.14 -36.30 -2.31
N ASN A 211 9.93 -35.82 -3.29
CA ASN A 211 11.36 -35.62 -3.18
C ASN A 211 11.82 -34.16 -3.37
N GLN A 212 10.94 -33.18 -3.40
CA GLN A 212 11.34 -31.79 -3.56
C GLN A 212 10.65 -30.90 -2.52
N GLY A 213 11.45 -30.30 -1.63
CA GLY A 213 10.97 -29.35 -0.65
C GLY A 213 10.11 -28.25 -1.24
N ALA A 214 9.34 -27.56 -0.40
CA ALA A 214 8.52 -26.44 -0.80
C ALA A 214 9.35 -25.45 -1.64
N ARG A 215 9.20 -25.48 -2.94
CA ARG A 215 9.89 -24.53 -3.81
C ARG A 215 9.14 -23.21 -3.78
N SER A 216 9.48 -22.36 -2.83
CA SER A 216 8.95 -20.99 -2.71
C SER A 216 9.21 -20.14 -3.96
N ASN A 217 10.11 -20.59 -4.86
CA ASN A 217 10.54 -19.83 -6.02
C ASN A 217 9.61 -19.91 -7.24
N GLN A 218 8.57 -20.74 -7.21
CA GLN A 218 7.70 -20.90 -8.39
C GLN A 218 6.40 -20.12 -8.35
N LEU A 219 5.92 -19.73 -7.17
CA LEU A 219 4.75 -18.86 -7.04
C LEU A 219 5.21 -17.56 -6.42
N LYS A 220 5.17 -16.48 -7.19
CA LYS A 220 5.45 -15.12 -6.67
C LYS A 220 4.35 -14.75 -5.67
N ALA A 221 4.63 -14.98 -4.39
CA ALA A 221 3.74 -14.52 -3.34
C ALA A 221 3.79 -12.98 -3.25
N PRO A 222 2.68 -12.34 -2.87
CA PRO A 222 2.63 -10.90 -2.68
C PRO A 222 3.55 -10.47 -1.53
N ARG A 223 3.91 -9.19 -1.52
CA ARG A 223 4.70 -8.60 -0.42
C ARG A 223 4.03 -8.85 0.92
N GLY A 224 4.85 -9.15 1.92
CA GLY A 224 4.41 -9.44 3.28
C GLY A 224 3.79 -10.83 3.49
N ALA A 225 3.65 -11.66 2.47
CA ALA A 225 3.09 -13.01 2.63
C ALA A 225 3.98 -13.92 3.48
N GLY A 226 3.36 -14.78 4.30
CA GLY A 226 4.03 -15.80 5.09
C GLY A 226 4.49 -16.99 4.24
N GLY A 227 5.54 -17.67 4.68
CA GLY A 227 6.07 -18.88 4.06
C GLY A 227 5.32 -20.14 4.48
N THR A 228 5.21 -21.13 3.58
CA THR A 228 4.63 -22.45 3.89
C THR A 228 5.58 -23.30 4.71
N SER A 229 5.04 -24.24 5.48
CA SER A 229 5.83 -25.27 6.16
C SER A 229 6.39 -26.31 5.19
N GLY A 230 7.43 -27.02 5.62
CA GLY A 230 7.89 -28.25 4.98
C GLY A 230 6.96 -29.45 5.29
N TYR A 231 7.14 -30.56 4.54
CA TYR A 231 6.36 -31.78 4.69
C TYR A 231 7.21 -32.88 5.37
N GLN A 232 6.63 -33.56 6.37
CA GLN A 232 7.15 -34.78 7.01
C GLN A 232 8.68 -34.89 7.12
N GLY A 233 9.30 -34.03 7.91
CA GLY A 233 10.68 -34.26 8.36
C GLY A 233 11.77 -34.31 7.28
N SER A 234 11.42 -34.10 6.03
CA SER A 234 12.35 -34.25 4.91
C SER A 234 12.59 -32.97 4.14
N TYR A 235 11.85 -31.89 4.40
CA TYR A 235 11.88 -30.71 3.54
C TYR A 235 11.93 -29.40 4.32
N GLN A 236 12.64 -28.46 3.73
CA GLN A 236 12.71 -27.08 4.20
C GLN A 236 11.39 -26.36 3.94
N GLY A 237 10.93 -25.54 4.88
CA GLY A 237 9.82 -24.62 4.67
C GLY A 237 10.14 -23.58 3.61
N ALA A 238 9.17 -22.75 3.29
CA ALA A 238 9.34 -21.58 2.42
C ALA A 238 9.66 -20.32 3.22
N ASN A 239 10.44 -19.43 2.63
CA ASN A 239 10.72 -18.12 3.20
C ASN A 239 9.46 -17.23 3.16
N GLY A 240 9.35 -16.33 4.14
CA GLY A 240 8.41 -15.21 4.09
C GLY A 240 8.85 -14.17 3.07
N MET A 241 7.90 -13.37 2.61
CA MET A 241 8.13 -12.32 1.63
C MET A 241 8.43 -10.97 2.31
N ALA A 242 9.37 -10.20 1.75
CA ALA A 242 9.65 -8.85 2.26
C ALA A 242 8.42 -7.95 2.20
N GLY A 243 8.37 -6.98 3.10
CA GLY A 243 7.37 -5.93 3.12
C GLY A 243 7.54 -4.89 2.00
N ALA A 244 6.82 -3.79 2.14
CA ALA A 244 6.94 -2.63 1.26
C ALA A 244 6.43 -1.36 1.93
N VAL A 245 6.85 -0.19 1.41
CA VAL A 245 6.22 1.11 1.69
C VAL A 245 5.82 1.73 0.35
N ILE A 246 4.57 2.19 0.25
CA ILE A 246 4.01 2.83 -0.94
C ILE A 246 3.52 4.21 -0.53
N VAL A 247 3.95 5.24 -1.24
CA VAL A 247 3.60 6.64 -1.00
C VAL A 247 2.89 7.17 -2.24
N MET A 248 1.61 7.49 -2.13
CA MET A 248 0.81 8.13 -3.18
C MET A 248 0.77 9.62 -2.89
N GLU A 249 1.19 10.45 -3.83
CA GLU A 249 1.51 11.86 -3.64
C GLU A 249 0.44 12.76 -4.28
N PHE A 250 -0.01 13.78 -3.54
CA PHE A 250 -1.08 14.70 -3.94
C PHE A 250 -0.63 16.16 -3.75
N VAL A 251 -1.01 17.00 -4.70
CA VAL A 251 -0.80 18.46 -4.67
C VAL A 251 -1.79 19.13 -3.73
#